data_605cb11b9bee580f56eabf37e21c9a3a
#
_entry.id   605cb11b9bee580f56eabf37e21c9a3a
#
_cell.length_a   1.000
_cell.length_b   1.000
_cell.length_c   1.000
_cell.angle_alpha   90.00
_cell.angle_beta   90.00
_cell.angle_gamma   90.00
#
_symmetry.space_group_name_H-M   'P 1'
#
loop_
_entity.id
_entity.type
_entity.pdbx_description
1 polymer ?
#
loop_
_entity_poly.entity_id
_entity_poly.type
_entity_poly.pdbx_seq_one_letter_code
_entity_poly.pdbx_strand_id
1 'polypeptide(L)'
;MPRPKRRFAGELTEGRTGPGGPRVAILRPQTYMNEAGRSAGPARGSYRLELDRVAVIHDEIELPFGDVRVRLGGGLGGHNGLRSLRRDLGSPDFQRVRVGVGRPPSADPEAVSAYVLGKWRQPRGEVADLIERAADETERLVLDIPR
;
A
#
# COMPACT_ATOMS: atom_id res chain seq x y z
N MET A 1 16.02 -6.54 8.52
CA MET A 1 15.29 -5.35 9.03
C MET A 1 15.08 -5.46 10.54
N PRO A 2 15.11 -4.35 11.27
CA PRO A 2 14.79 -4.34 12.71
C PRO A 2 13.37 -4.84 12.98
N ARG A 3 13.10 -5.14 14.24
CA ARG A 3 11.75 -5.54 14.66
C ARG A 3 10.78 -4.36 14.52
N PRO A 4 9.52 -4.61 14.10
CA PRO A 4 8.50 -3.59 14.07
C PRO A 4 8.24 -2.98 15.44
N LYS A 5 7.95 -1.67 15.45
CA LYS A 5 7.52 -0.94 16.64
C LYS A 5 6.06 -0.55 16.47
N ARG A 6 5.34 -0.46 17.58
CA ARG A 6 4.00 0.13 17.57
C ARG A 6 4.12 1.64 17.55
N ARG A 7 3.66 2.28 16.48
CA ARG A 7 3.65 3.72 16.33
C ARG A 7 2.66 4.13 15.23
N PHE A 8 2.12 5.33 15.32
CA PHE A 8 1.19 5.88 14.33
C PHE A 8 -0.03 4.97 14.09
N ALA A 9 -0.61 4.43 15.14
CA ALA A 9 -1.72 3.48 15.06
C ALA A 9 -1.43 2.31 14.11
N GLY A 10 -0.18 1.82 14.11
CA GLY A 10 0.27 0.75 13.23
C GLY A 10 1.55 0.10 13.70
N GLU A 11 2.12 -0.72 12.84
CA GLU A 11 3.43 -1.31 13.03
C GLU A 11 4.43 -0.64 12.09
N LEU A 12 5.51 -0.11 12.65
CA LEU A 12 6.54 0.63 11.93
C LEU A 12 7.84 -0.12 11.94
N THR A 13 8.45 -0.29 10.78
CA THR A 13 9.80 -0.83 10.62
C THR A 13 10.64 0.16 9.85
N GLU A 14 11.81 0.49 10.36
CA GLU A 14 12.77 1.39 9.70
C GLU A 14 14.01 0.62 9.28
N GLY A 15 14.58 0.96 8.14
CA GLY A 15 15.79 0.32 7.64
C GLY A 15 16.25 0.91 6.32
N ARG A 16 17.09 0.14 5.62
CA ARG A 16 17.58 0.50 4.29
C ARG A 16 17.25 -0.63 3.31
N THR A 17 17.15 -0.29 2.03
CA THR A 17 16.95 -1.30 0.97
C THR A 17 18.14 -2.23 0.80
N GLY A 18 19.30 -1.86 1.36
CA GLY A 18 20.53 -2.64 1.31
C GLY A 18 21.67 -1.77 1.81
N PRO A 19 22.91 -2.31 1.90
CA PRO A 19 24.06 -1.52 2.34
C PRO A 19 24.24 -0.28 1.46
N GLY A 20 24.25 0.91 2.09
CA GLY A 20 24.33 2.19 1.37
C GLY A 20 23.09 2.62 0.62
N GLY A 21 22.02 1.82 0.66
CA GLY A 21 20.74 2.15 0.02
C GLY A 21 19.96 3.24 0.76
N PRO A 22 18.87 3.73 0.15
CA PRO A 22 18.02 4.72 0.79
C PRO A 22 17.39 4.19 2.08
N ARG A 23 17.18 5.11 3.02
CA ARG A 23 16.44 4.80 4.24
C ARG A 23 14.96 4.72 3.90
N VAL A 24 14.27 3.73 4.46
CA VAL A 24 12.85 3.52 4.27
C VAL A 24 12.18 3.28 5.61
N ALA A 25 10.92 3.69 5.70
CA ALA A 25 10.04 3.36 6.80
C ALA A 25 8.86 2.58 6.20
N ILE A 26 8.60 1.41 6.73
CA ILE A 26 7.48 0.57 6.32
C ILE A 26 6.44 0.62 7.43
N LEU A 27 5.24 1.11 7.09
CA LEU A 27 4.15 1.25 8.03
C LEU A 27 3.01 0.33 7.62
N ARG A 28 2.61 -0.54 8.54
CA ARG A 28 1.41 -1.36 8.43
C ARG A 28 0.33 -0.77 9.33
N PRO A 29 -0.66 -0.04 8.78
CA PRO A 29 -1.75 0.48 9.60
C PRO A 29 -2.48 -0.64 10.34
N GLN A 30 -2.78 -0.40 11.60
CA GLN A 30 -3.56 -1.31 12.45
C GLN A 30 -4.93 -0.69 12.75
N THR A 31 -5.47 0.02 11.78
CA THR A 31 -6.80 0.62 11.79
C THR A 31 -7.72 -0.19 10.89
N TYR A 32 -9.01 0.12 10.91
CA TYR A 32 -9.88 -0.30 9.82
C TYR A 32 -9.40 0.34 8.52
N MET A 33 -9.67 -0.32 7.38
CA MET A 33 -9.21 0.15 6.07
C MET A 33 -9.67 1.59 5.79
N ASN A 34 -10.91 1.92 6.10
CA ASN A 34 -11.47 3.26 5.90
C ASN A 34 -10.90 4.33 6.86
N GLU A 35 -9.98 3.95 7.74
CA GLU A 35 -9.30 4.83 8.68
C GLU A 35 -7.77 4.78 8.53
N ALA A 36 -7.27 4.21 7.44
CA ALA A 36 -5.82 4.04 7.22
C ALA A 36 -5.07 5.38 7.25
N GLY A 37 -5.71 6.48 6.88
CA GLY A 37 -5.12 7.82 6.95
C GLY A 37 -4.77 8.27 8.35
N ARG A 38 -5.44 7.74 9.38
CA ARG A 38 -5.11 8.01 10.78
C ARG A 38 -3.72 7.50 11.15
N SER A 39 -3.25 6.51 10.43
CA SER A 39 -1.90 5.96 10.59
C SER A 39 -0.91 6.72 9.69
N ALA A 40 -1.20 6.82 8.41
CA ALA A 40 -0.30 7.39 7.40
C ALA A 40 -0.08 8.89 7.54
N GLY A 41 -1.12 9.65 7.89
CA GLY A 41 -1.02 11.11 8.03
C GLY A 41 0.02 11.55 9.07
N PRO A 42 -0.09 11.12 10.33
CA PRO A 42 0.90 11.44 11.35
C PRO A 42 2.30 10.92 11.03
N ALA A 43 2.42 9.74 10.40
CA ALA A 43 3.70 9.19 10.00
C ALA A 43 4.39 10.09 8.98
N ARG A 44 3.68 10.50 7.93
CA ARG A 44 4.21 11.42 6.94
C ARG A 44 4.72 12.71 7.58
N GLY A 45 3.93 13.29 8.47
CA GLY A 45 4.28 14.52 9.17
C GLY A 45 5.54 14.36 10.02
N SER A 46 5.65 13.26 10.74
CA SER A 46 6.82 12.97 11.59
C SER A 46 8.11 12.87 10.77
N TYR A 47 8.06 12.24 9.60
CA TYR A 47 9.22 12.13 8.71
C TYR A 47 9.40 13.34 7.79
N ARG A 48 8.45 14.26 7.77
CA ARG A 48 8.46 15.46 6.91
C ARG A 48 8.65 15.11 5.43
N LEU A 49 7.92 14.11 4.98
CA LEU A 49 8.02 13.64 3.60
C LEU A 49 7.16 14.45 2.65
N GLU A 50 7.71 14.76 1.48
CA GLU A 50 6.90 15.19 0.35
C GLU A 50 6.00 14.03 -0.07
N LEU A 51 4.83 14.34 -0.63
CA LEU A 51 3.81 13.35 -0.91
C LEU A 51 4.27 12.33 -1.95
N ASP A 52 5.10 12.73 -2.91
CA ASP A 52 5.64 11.83 -3.92
C ASP A 52 6.68 10.84 -3.39
N ARG A 53 7.07 10.98 -2.12
CA ARG A 53 7.93 10.02 -1.40
C ARG A 53 7.14 9.07 -0.50
N VAL A 54 5.83 9.17 -0.53
CA VAL A 54 4.93 8.24 0.15
C VAL A 54 4.44 7.23 -0.88
N ALA A 55 4.74 5.96 -0.66
CA ALA A 55 4.28 4.88 -1.52
C ALA A 55 3.25 4.03 -0.77
N VAL A 56 2.09 3.87 -1.36
CA VAL A 56 1.00 3.07 -0.80
C VAL A 56 0.90 1.78 -1.59
N ILE A 57 1.06 0.66 -0.90
CA ILE A 57 0.85 -0.67 -1.48
C ILE A 57 -0.57 -1.06 -1.14
N HIS A 58 -1.39 -1.30 -2.16
CA HIS A 58 -2.80 -1.58 -1.93
C HIS A 58 -3.37 -2.61 -2.91
N ASP A 59 -4.46 -3.24 -2.51
CA ASP A 59 -5.23 -4.12 -3.36
C ASP A 59 -5.91 -3.36 -4.50
N GLU A 60 -6.00 -3.98 -5.68
CA GLU A 60 -6.65 -3.40 -6.85
C GLU A 60 -7.51 -4.43 -7.55
N ILE A 61 -8.83 -4.27 -7.49
CA ILE A 61 -9.77 -5.18 -8.15
C ILE A 61 -9.86 -4.97 -9.65
N GLU A 62 -9.40 -3.84 -10.17
CA GLU A 62 -9.41 -3.55 -11.61
C GLU A 62 -8.26 -4.22 -12.37
N LEU A 63 -7.28 -4.77 -11.66
CA LEU A 63 -6.19 -5.53 -12.26
C LEU A 63 -6.39 -7.03 -12.03
N PRO A 64 -6.10 -7.86 -13.05
CA PRO A 64 -6.12 -9.30 -12.88
C PRO A 64 -5.20 -9.74 -11.74
N PHE A 65 -5.54 -10.84 -11.08
CA PHE A 65 -4.66 -11.44 -10.09
C PHE A 65 -3.28 -11.73 -10.73
N GLY A 66 -2.23 -11.31 -10.05
CA GLY A 66 -0.85 -11.49 -10.50
C GLY A 66 -0.23 -10.26 -11.12
N ASP A 67 -1.02 -9.28 -11.57
CA ASP A 67 -0.50 -8.02 -12.08
C ASP A 67 -0.12 -7.08 -10.94
N VAL A 68 1.02 -6.41 -11.08
CA VAL A 68 1.43 -5.34 -10.17
C VAL A 68 1.83 -4.14 -11.02
N ARG A 69 1.24 -2.98 -10.74
CA ARG A 69 1.53 -1.76 -11.49
C ARG A 69 1.80 -0.59 -10.55
N VAL A 70 2.74 0.24 -10.92
CA VAL A 70 3.12 1.44 -10.18
C VAL A 70 2.54 2.66 -10.87
N ARG A 71 2.02 3.60 -10.08
CA ARG A 71 1.43 4.83 -10.59
C ARG A 71 1.57 5.96 -9.56
N LEU A 72 1.85 7.17 -10.03
CA LEU A 72 1.80 8.37 -9.21
C LEU A 72 0.40 8.99 -9.32
N GLY A 73 -0.27 9.15 -8.18
CA GLY A 73 -1.59 9.74 -8.14
C GLY A 73 -2.67 8.90 -8.81
N GLY A 74 -3.69 9.56 -9.29
CA GLY A 74 -4.82 8.93 -9.98
C GLY A 74 -6.09 8.84 -9.17
N GLY A 75 -7.09 8.19 -9.74
CA GLY A 75 -8.39 8.00 -9.10
C GLY A 75 -8.34 7.07 -7.91
N LEU A 76 -9.38 7.08 -7.10
CA LEU A 76 -9.48 6.26 -5.90
C LEU A 76 -10.22 4.94 -6.13
N GLY A 77 -10.92 4.81 -7.27
CA GLY A 77 -11.60 3.57 -7.67
C GLY A 77 -12.63 3.04 -6.68
N GLY A 78 -13.14 3.89 -5.80
CA GLY A 78 -14.03 3.45 -4.73
C GLY A 78 -13.33 2.76 -3.57
N HIS A 79 -12.00 2.71 -3.56
CA HIS A 79 -11.21 2.07 -2.52
C HIS A 79 -11.27 2.89 -1.23
N ASN A 80 -11.84 2.33 -0.17
CA ASN A 80 -12.04 3.05 1.09
C ASN A 80 -10.73 3.46 1.77
N GLY A 81 -9.71 2.61 1.69
CA GLY A 81 -8.37 2.93 2.21
C GLY A 81 -7.75 4.12 1.50
N LEU A 82 -7.85 4.17 0.16
CA LEU A 82 -7.33 5.29 -0.62
C LEU A 82 -8.09 6.59 -0.33
N ARG A 83 -9.39 6.54 -0.10
CA ARG A 83 -10.18 7.71 0.31
C ARG A 83 -9.72 8.26 1.64
N SER A 84 -9.48 7.38 2.61
CA SER A 84 -8.95 7.76 3.92
C SER A 84 -7.58 8.42 3.80
N LEU A 85 -6.70 7.85 3.01
CA LEU A 85 -5.35 8.39 2.77
C LEU A 85 -5.41 9.76 2.10
N ARG A 86 -6.24 9.92 1.08
CA ARG A 86 -6.43 11.22 0.43
C ARG A 86 -6.86 12.29 1.41
N ARG A 87 -7.83 11.96 2.26
CA ARG A 87 -8.34 12.90 3.26
C ARG A 87 -7.24 13.34 4.23
N ASP A 88 -6.51 12.38 4.78
CA ASP A 88 -5.57 12.65 5.86
C ASP A 88 -4.17 13.04 5.38
N LEU A 89 -3.82 12.73 4.13
CA LEU A 89 -2.61 13.22 3.47
C LEU A 89 -2.84 14.53 2.70
N GLY A 90 -4.10 14.90 2.48
CA GLY A 90 -4.48 16.16 1.84
C GLY A 90 -4.50 16.15 0.31
N SER A 91 -4.10 15.06 -0.33
CA SER A 91 -4.07 14.93 -1.80
C SER A 91 -4.00 13.47 -2.19
N PRO A 92 -4.47 13.09 -3.40
CA PRO A 92 -4.31 11.74 -3.92
C PRO A 92 -2.95 11.51 -4.62
N ASP A 93 -2.06 12.50 -4.64
CA ASP A 93 -0.85 12.50 -5.46
C ASP A 93 0.35 11.82 -4.78
N PHE A 94 0.10 10.68 -4.15
CA PHE A 94 1.12 9.80 -3.63
C PHE A 94 1.42 8.66 -4.61
N GLN A 95 2.57 8.01 -4.45
CA GLN A 95 2.94 6.84 -5.24
C GLN A 95 2.05 5.66 -4.86
N ARG A 96 1.69 4.84 -5.85
CA ARG A 96 0.84 3.66 -5.64
C ARG A 96 1.47 2.43 -6.25
N VAL A 97 1.58 1.38 -5.45
CA VAL A 97 1.87 0.04 -5.92
C VAL A 97 0.54 -0.72 -5.92
N ARG A 98 -0.04 -0.88 -7.10
CA ARG A 98 -1.35 -1.48 -7.31
C ARG A 98 -1.18 -2.98 -7.46
N VAL A 99 -1.67 -3.73 -6.48
CA VAL A 99 -1.55 -5.19 -6.45
C VAL A 99 -2.86 -5.80 -6.95
N GLY A 100 -2.82 -6.41 -8.11
CA GLY A 100 -4.00 -7.00 -8.75
C GLY A 100 -4.52 -8.19 -7.97
N VAL A 101 -5.77 -8.11 -7.54
CA VAL A 101 -6.46 -9.20 -6.84
C VAL A 101 -7.65 -9.74 -7.65
N GLY A 102 -7.94 -9.12 -8.79
CA GLY A 102 -9.07 -9.47 -9.63
C GLY A 102 -10.41 -8.98 -9.09
N ARG A 103 -11.42 -8.99 -9.92
CA ARG A 103 -12.77 -8.59 -9.53
C ARG A 103 -13.59 -9.77 -9.03
N PRO A 104 -14.40 -9.57 -7.97
CA PRO A 104 -15.44 -10.54 -7.65
C PRO A 104 -16.53 -10.53 -8.73
N PRO A 105 -17.36 -11.59 -8.83
CA PRO A 105 -18.42 -11.67 -9.86
C PRO A 105 -19.59 -10.72 -9.61
N SER A 106 -19.56 -9.91 -8.58
CA SER A 106 -20.63 -8.97 -8.22
C SER A 106 -20.08 -7.55 -8.09
N ALA A 107 -20.88 -6.55 -8.52
CA ALA A 107 -20.59 -5.14 -8.34
C ALA A 107 -21.16 -4.58 -7.03
N ASP A 108 -21.88 -5.39 -6.24
CA ASP A 108 -22.43 -4.98 -4.97
C ASP A 108 -21.29 -4.59 -3.99
N PRO A 109 -21.33 -3.36 -3.39
CA PRO A 109 -20.28 -2.92 -2.48
C PRO A 109 -19.98 -3.87 -1.31
N GLU A 110 -20.99 -4.53 -0.76
CA GLU A 110 -20.80 -5.51 0.32
C GLU A 110 -20.06 -6.76 -0.19
N ALA A 111 -20.39 -7.25 -1.39
CA ALA A 111 -19.72 -8.38 -1.98
C ALA A 111 -18.26 -8.05 -2.33
N VAL A 112 -18.00 -6.85 -2.84
CA VAL A 112 -16.64 -6.38 -3.13
C VAL A 112 -15.83 -6.29 -1.85
N SER A 113 -16.39 -5.70 -0.80
CA SER A 113 -15.71 -5.60 0.50
C SER A 113 -15.40 -6.97 1.08
N ALA A 114 -16.35 -7.90 1.05
CA ALA A 114 -16.13 -9.26 1.53
C ALA A 114 -15.05 -10.00 0.73
N TYR A 115 -15.00 -9.79 -0.57
CA TYR A 115 -13.97 -10.36 -1.44
C TYR A 115 -12.58 -9.83 -1.07
N VAL A 116 -12.42 -8.52 -0.95
CA VAL A 116 -11.14 -7.86 -0.67
C VAL A 116 -10.62 -8.20 0.73
N LEU A 117 -11.51 -8.25 1.73
CA LEU A 117 -11.15 -8.52 3.12
C LEU A 117 -11.13 -10.00 3.46
N GLY A 118 -11.56 -10.86 2.53
CA GLY A 118 -11.62 -12.29 2.73
C GLY A 118 -10.30 -12.99 2.55
N LYS A 119 -10.35 -14.31 2.68
CA LYS A 119 -9.17 -15.16 2.47
C LYS A 119 -8.84 -15.25 0.98
N TRP A 120 -7.55 -15.43 0.69
CA TRP A 120 -7.09 -15.71 -0.66
C TRP A 120 -7.73 -17.00 -1.19
N ARG A 121 -8.23 -16.94 -2.43
CA ARG A 121 -8.81 -18.10 -3.13
C ARG A 121 -7.77 -18.85 -3.95
N GLN A 122 -6.68 -18.18 -4.29
CA GLN A 122 -5.60 -18.74 -5.10
C GLN A 122 -4.67 -19.62 -4.27
N PRO A 123 -3.96 -20.58 -4.89
CA PRO A 123 -2.95 -21.38 -4.21
C PRO A 123 -1.88 -20.53 -3.53
N ARG A 124 -1.34 -21.03 -2.43
CA ARG A 124 -0.33 -20.31 -1.64
C ARG A 124 0.89 -19.88 -2.46
N GLY A 125 1.34 -20.74 -3.40
CA GLY A 125 2.47 -20.41 -4.27
C GLY A 125 2.19 -19.21 -5.16
N GLU A 126 0.99 -19.11 -5.72
CA GLU A 126 0.61 -17.98 -6.55
C GLU A 126 0.50 -16.68 -5.74
N VAL A 127 -0.01 -16.77 -4.52
CA VAL A 127 -0.10 -15.63 -3.60
C VAL A 127 1.30 -15.17 -3.20
N ALA A 128 2.20 -16.11 -2.88
CA ALA A 128 3.59 -15.80 -2.55
C ALA A 128 4.31 -15.10 -3.71
N ASP A 129 4.10 -15.55 -4.94
CA ASP A 129 4.67 -14.91 -6.12
C ASP A 129 4.14 -13.49 -6.32
N LEU A 130 2.86 -13.26 -6.07
CA LEU A 130 2.26 -11.94 -6.14
C LEU A 130 2.88 -10.99 -5.11
N ILE A 131 3.04 -11.45 -3.87
CA ILE A 131 3.64 -10.68 -2.78
C ILE A 131 5.09 -10.32 -3.11
N GLU A 132 5.87 -11.29 -3.62
CA GLU A 132 7.26 -11.07 -4.02
C GLU A 132 7.35 -10.05 -5.14
N ARG A 133 6.47 -10.13 -6.14
CA ARG A 133 6.40 -9.16 -7.23
C ARG A 133 6.06 -7.76 -6.73
N ALA A 134 5.11 -7.64 -5.81
CA ALA A 134 4.76 -6.37 -5.20
C ALA A 134 5.92 -5.77 -4.42
N ALA A 135 6.66 -6.59 -3.68
CA ALA A 135 7.85 -6.16 -2.95
C ALA A 135 8.96 -5.69 -3.89
N ASP A 136 9.20 -6.42 -4.97
CA ASP A 136 10.22 -6.06 -5.97
C ASP A 136 9.89 -4.73 -6.66
N GLU A 137 8.64 -4.52 -7.05
CA GLU A 137 8.20 -3.26 -7.66
C GLU A 137 8.28 -2.10 -6.69
N THR A 138 7.98 -2.33 -5.41
CA THR A 138 8.10 -1.31 -4.37
C THR A 138 9.56 -0.92 -4.17
N GLU A 139 10.46 -1.90 -4.10
CA GLU A 139 11.90 -1.63 -3.96
C GLU A 139 12.43 -0.85 -5.16
N ARG A 140 12.04 -1.24 -6.37
CA ARG A 140 12.43 -0.53 -7.59
C ARG A 140 11.96 0.92 -7.56
N LEU A 141 10.70 1.14 -7.15
CA LEU A 141 10.14 2.49 -7.00
C LEU A 141 10.95 3.33 -6.02
N VAL A 142 11.30 2.78 -4.87
CA VAL A 142 12.10 3.48 -3.84
C VAL A 142 13.47 3.85 -4.38
N LEU A 143 14.11 2.96 -5.14
CA LEU A 143 15.43 3.21 -5.72
C LEU A 143 15.40 4.28 -6.82
N ASP A 144 14.28 4.41 -7.53
CA ASP A 144 14.12 5.37 -8.62
C ASP A 144 13.76 6.78 -8.14
N ILE A 145 13.31 6.95 -6.90
CA ILE A 145 12.99 8.26 -6.36
C ILE A 145 14.29 9.05 -6.10
N PRO A 146 14.42 10.28 -6.64
CA PRO A 146 15.60 11.11 -6.38
C PRO A 146 15.81 11.37 -4.89
N ARG A 147 17.05 11.30 -4.49
CA ARG A 147 17.43 11.57 -3.09
C ARG A 147 17.61 13.05 -2.81
#